data_478e1758ddad62630544f5ba60bdbb3a
#
_entry.id   478e1758ddad62630544f5ba60bdbb3a
#
_cell.length_a   1.000
_cell.length_b   1.000
_cell.length_c   1.000
_cell.angle_alpha   90.00
_cell.angle_beta   90.00
_cell.angle_gamma   90.00
#
_symmetry.space_group_name_H-M   'P 1'
#
loop_
_entity.id
_entity.type
_entity.pdbx_description
1 polymer ?
#
loop_
_entity_poly.entity_id
_entity_poly.type
_entity_poly.pdbx_seq_one_letter_code
_entity_poly.pdbx_strand_id
1 'polypeptide(L)'
;PPFGLSSQGYNGHIFWDTEFWMYPPMLFMNQGIARTMMDYRTDRLEAACQKALSYGYDGAMFPWESDDAGEEACPTWALTGPFEHHITADIAIAAWNYYCMSGDQRWLREEGFPLMEKVAEFWVSRVEKNDDGSYSIRNVVCADEYAEGDDNAFTNGTVIRALQDAAKAASICGLKAPVIWKEIAAKLRIPKFENGVTMEYDGYNGQVIKQADANLLVYPLNLITRPEEIRKDLEYYEGKIDKGGPAMSFSVLALQYARL
;
A
#
# COMPACT_ATOMS: atom_id res chain seq x y z
N PRO A 1 -15.38 2.00 -6.17
CA PRO A 1 -15.00 3.35 -6.61
C PRO A 1 -15.13 4.36 -5.46
N PRO A 2 -14.26 5.40 -5.40
CA PRO A 2 -14.21 6.35 -4.29
C PRO A 2 -15.51 7.12 -4.06
N PHE A 3 -16.26 7.41 -5.13
CA PHE A 3 -17.53 8.14 -5.07
C PHE A 3 -18.77 7.23 -5.17
N GLY A 4 -18.62 5.92 -5.07
CA GLY A 4 -19.69 4.97 -5.27
C GLY A 4 -20.22 4.97 -6.73
N LEU A 5 -21.32 4.28 -6.95
CA LEU A 5 -21.90 4.13 -8.31
C LEU A 5 -22.78 5.32 -8.73
N SER A 6 -23.10 6.22 -7.82
CA SER A 6 -23.99 7.37 -8.07
C SER A 6 -23.26 8.61 -8.60
N SER A 7 -21.95 8.62 -8.57
CA SER A 7 -21.12 9.73 -9.02
C SER A 7 -20.53 9.46 -10.41
N GLN A 8 -20.39 10.52 -11.21
CA GLN A 8 -19.64 10.47 -12.47
C GLN A 8 -18.13 10.63 -12.28
N GLY A 9 -17.67 10.96 -11.06
CA GLY A 9 -16.26 11.05 -10.74
C GLY A 9 -15.59 9.68 -10.84
N TYR A 10 -14.43 9.63 -11.47
CA TYR A 10 -13.59 8.44 -11.68
C TYR A 10 -14.30 7.28 -12.41
N ASN A 11 -15.38 7.51 -13.12
CA ASN A 11 -16.06 6.56 -14.01
C ASN A 11 -16.42 5.19 -13.39
N GLY A 12 -16.46 5.10 -12.05
CA GLY A 12 -16.67 3.84 -11.33
C GLY A 12 -15.39 3.00 -11.17
N HIS A 13 -14.23 3.52 -11.53
CA HIS A 13 -12.95 2.82 -11.39
C HIS A 13 -12.56 2.61 -9.93
N ILE A 14 -11.70 1.64 -9.69
CA ILE A 14 -11.26 1.20 -8.37
C ILE A 14 -9.84 1.70 -8.10
N PHE A 15 -9.65 2.31 -6.92
CA PHE A 15 -8.40 2.85 -6.42
C PHE A 15 -8.06 2.22 -5.06
N TRP A 16 -6.96 2.64 -4.44
CA TRP A 16 -6.53 2.21 -3.11
C TRP A 16 -7.50 2.57 -1.99
N ASP A 17 -8.40 3.54 -2.22
CA ASP A 17 -9.51 3.87 -1.32
C ASP A 17 -10.33 2.63 -0.95
N THR A 18 -10.46 1.70 -1.89
CA THR A 18 -11.11 0.42 -1.66
C THR A 18 -10.42 -0.34 -0.55
N GLU A 19 -9.12 -0.56 -0.63
CA GLU A 19 -8.36 -1.40 0.28
C GLU A 19 -8.17 -0.79 1.67
N PHE A 20 -7.94 0.53 1.75
CA PHE A 20 -7.58 1.17 3.02
C PHE A 20 -8.71 1.93 3.71
N TRP A 21 -9.69 2.41 2.98
CA TRP A 21 -10.74 3.25 3.57
C TRP A 21 -12.12 2.59 3.58
N MET A 22 -12.49 1.89 2.52
CA MET A 22 -13.81 1.30 2.36
C MET A 22 -13.86 -0.16 2.83
N TYR A 23 -12.81 -0.91 2.60
CA TYR A 23 -12.73 -2.33 2.91
C TYR A 23 -12.71 -2.67 4.40
N PRO A 24 -11.92 -2.00 5.27
CA PRO A 24 -11.86 -2.34 6.67
C PRO A 24 -13.22 -2.29 7.40
N PRO A 25 -14.09 -1.27 7.20
CA PRO A 25 -15.45 -1.32 7.73
C PRO A 25 -16.28 -2.50 7.22
N MET A 26 -16.13 -2.85 5.94
CA MET A 26 -16.87 -3.99 5.36
C MET A 26 -16.40 -5.32 5.95
N LEU A 27 -15.11 -5.51 6.17
CA LEU A 27 -14.57 -6.68 6.86
C LEU A 27 -15.24 -6.91 8.21
N PHE A 28 -15.50 -5.83 8.93
CA PHE A 28 -16.08 -5.89 10.27
C PHE A 28 -17.61 -6.06 10.22
N MET A 29 -18.30 -5.34 9.34
CA MET A 29 -19.76 -5.30 9.30
C MET A 29 -20.39 -6.33 8.38
N ASN A 30 -19.75 -6.67 7.27
CA ASN A 30 -20.30 -7.57 6.25
C ASN A 30 -19.21 -8.29 5.46
N GLN A 31 -18.77 -9.43 5.95
CA GLN A 31 -17.71 -10.22 5.31
C GLN A 31 -18.06 -10.70 3.88
N GLY A 32 -19.35 -10.83 3.55
CA GLY A 32 -19.78 -11.16 2.18
C GLY A 32 -19.47 -10.04 1.19
N ILE A 33 -19.70 -8.78 1.58
CA ILE A 33 -19.31 -7.62 0.76
C ILE A 33 -17.78 -7.53 0.70
N ALA A 34 -17.09 -7.69 1.83
CA ALA A 34 -15.63 -7.69 1.84
C ALA A 34 -15.05 -8.77 0.92
N ARG A 35 -15.67 -9.97 0.88
CA ARG A 35 -15.27 -11.03 -0.04
C ARG A 35 -15.38 -10.58 -1.50
N THR A 36 -16.51 -10.01 -1.92
CA THR A 36 -16.68 -9.54 -3.30
C THR A 36 -15.70 -8.43 -3.69
N MET A 37 -15.28 -7.59 -2.72
CA MET A 37 -14.22 -6.60 -2.97
C MET A 37 -12.87 -7.28 -3.25
N MET A 38 -12.56 -8.39 -2.54
CA MET A 38 -11.35 -9.17 -2.83
C MET A 38 -11.46 -9.97 -4.12
N ASP A 39 -12.63 -10.56 -4.41
CA ASP A 39 -12.87 -11.28 -5.66
C ASP A 39 -12.57 -10.38 -6.88
N TYR A 40 -12.91 -9.09 -6.82
CA TYR A 40 -12.53 -8.15 -7.87
C TYR A 40 -11.02 -8.15 -8.14
N ARG A 41 -10.19 -8.20 -7.11
CA ARG A 41 -8.73 -8.18 -7.25
C ARG A 41 -8.17 -9.56 -7.65
N THR A 42 -8.68 -10.64 -7.06
CA THR A 42 -8.22 -12.00 -7.40
C THR A 42 -8.59 -12.39 -8.81
N ASP A 43 -9.77 -12.01 -9.30
CA ASP A 43 -10.20 -12.27 -10.68
C ASP A 43 -9.36 -11.52 -11.74
N ARG A 44 -8.65 -10.46 -11.32
CA ARG A 44 -7.82 -9.60 -12.21
C ARG A 44 -6.32 -9.78 -11.96
N LEU A 45 -5.95 -10.83 -11.26
CA LEU A 45 -4.54 -11.14 -10.99
C LEU A 45 -3.73 -11.34 -12.28
N GLU A 46 -4.32 -12.00 -13.29
CA GLU A 46 -3.65 -12.20 -14.58
C GLU A 46 -3.37 -10.87 -15.29
N ALA A 47 -4.33 -9.94 -15.29
CA ALA A 47 -4.14 -8.61 -15.87
C ALA A 47 -3.00 -7.86 -15.16
N ALA A 48 -2.93 -7.96 -13.82
CA ALA A 48 -1.84 -7.37 -13.05
C ALA A 48 -0.47 -8.02 -13.37
N CYS A 49 -0.43 -9.33 -13.64
CA CYS A 49 0.80 -10.01 -14.10
C CYS A 49 1.23 -9.51 -15.48
N GLN A 50 0.30 -9.33 -16.40
CA GLN A 50 0.61 -8.79 -17.73
C GLN A 50 1.10 -7.34 -17.65
N LYS A 51 0.53 -6.53 -16.75
CA LYS A 51 1.03 -5.17 -16.48
C LYS A 51 2.47 -5.22 -15.96
N ALA A 52 2.77 -6.04 -14.95
CA ALA A 52 4.14 -6.18 -14.44
C ALA A 52 5.13 -6.52 -15.58
N LEU A 53 4.79 -7.52 -16.38
CA LEU A 53 5.62 -7.94 -17.51
C LEU A 53 5.84 -6.81 -18.53
N SER A 54 4.83 -6.00 -18.82
CA SER A 54 4.94 -4.87 -19.74
C SER A 54 5.88 -3.77 -19.24
N TYR A 55 6.08 -3.68 -17.92
CA TYR A 55 7.03 -2.78 -17.28
C TYR A 55 8.41 -3.43 -17.02
N GLY A 56 8.58 -4.71 -17.38
CA GLY A 56 9.83 -5.45 -17.19
C GLY A 56 10.02 -5.99 -15.77
N TYR A 57 8.93 -6.15 -15.01
CA TYR A 57 8.94 -6.73 -13.67
C TYR A 57 8.32 -8.14 -13.65
N ASP A 58 8.68 -8.91 -12.65
CA ASP A 58 8.05 -10.19 -12.33
C ASP A 58 6.77 -9.99 -11.48
N GLY A 59 5.99 -11.06 -11.31
CA GLY A 59 4.85 -11.07 -10.41
C GLY A 59 3.66 -10.27 -10.91
N ALA A 60 2.97 -9.54 -10.02
CA ALA A 60 1.77 -8.79 -10.33
C ALA A 60 1.90 -7.32 -9.90
N MET A 61 1.68 -6.40 -10.83
CA MET A 61 1.63 -4.95 -10.64
C MET A 61 0.19 -4.48 -10.90
N PHE A 62 -0.56 -4.21 -9.85
CA PHE A 62 -1.94 -3.74 -10.00
C PHE A 62 -1.97 -2.29 -10.49
N PRO A 63 -2.99 -1.91 -11.29
CA PRO A 63 -3.14 -0.54 -11.76
C PRO A 63 -3.48 0.42 -10.62
N TRP A 64 -3.05 1.67 -10.76
CA TRP A 64 -3.46 2.75 -9.86
C TRP A 64 -4.96 3.02 -9.97
N GLU A 65 -5.43 3.27 -11.17
CA GLU A 65 -6.84 3.42 -11.51
C GLU A 65 -7.32 2.20 -12.29
N SER A 66 -8.00 1.26 -11.63
CA SER A 66 -8.40 -0.01 -12.21
C SER A 66 -9.78 0.07 -12.82
N ASP A 67 -9.91 -0.28 -14.10
CA ASP A 67 -11.19 -0.45 -14.80
C ASP A 67 -11.84 -1.81 -14.48
N ASP A 68 -12.91 -2.14 -15.19
CA ASP A 68 -13.66 -3.40 -15.01
C ASP A 68 -12.89 -4.64 -15.49
N ALA A 69 -11.91 -4.48 -16.37
CA ALA A 69 -11.01 -5.55 -16.83
C ALA A 69 -9.78 -5.72 -15.92
N GLY A 70 -9.50 -4.77 -15.04
CA GLY A 70 -8.27 -4.73 -14.24
C GLY A 70 -7.10 -4.08 -14.96
N GLU A 71 -7.38 -3.32 -16.02
CA GLU A 71 -6.39 -2.57 -16.76
C GLU A 71 -6.22 -1.16 -16.19
N GLU A 72 -5.08 -0.51 -16.52
CA GLU A 72 -4.78 0.85 -16.10
C GLU A 72 -5.62 1.85 -16.89
N ALA A 73 -6.52 2.54 -16.21
CA ALA A 73 -7.41 3.55 -16.77
C ALA A 73 -6.95 5.00 -16.46
N CYS A 74 -5.83 5.16 -15.80
CA CYS A 74 -5.27 6.46 -15.48
C CYS A 74 -5.00 7.26 -16.75
N PRO A 75 -5.34 8.55 -16.81
CA PRO A 75 -5.01 9.39 -17.96
C PRO A 75 -3.52 9.37 -18.25
N THR A 76 -3.14 9.32 -19.52
CA THR A 76 -1.74 9.19 -19.97
C THR A 76 -0.82 10.36 -19.55
N TRP A 77 -1.39 11.47 -19.11
CA TRP A 77 -0.65 12.62 -18.59
C TRP A 77 -0.38 12.52 -17.07
N ALA A 78 -1.07 11.62 -16.36
CA ALA A 78 -0.92 11.47 -14.92
C ALA A 78 0.18 10.45 -14.61
N LEU A 79 1.18 10.88 -13.85
CA LEU A 79 2.31 10.04 -13.46
C LEU A 79 1.94 8.96 -12.42
N THR A 80 0.77 9.08 -11.81
CA THR A 80 0.25 8.09 -10.86
C THR A 80 0.09 6.71 -11.49
N GLY A 81 -0.46 6.60 -12.70
CA GLY A 81 -0.62 5.33 -13.40
C GLY A 81 0.67 4.52 -13.55
N PRO A 82 1.77 5.10 -14.08
CA PRO A 82 3.04 4.40 -14.23
C PRO A 82 3.91 4.33 -12.98
N PHE A 83 3.74 5.20 -11.96
CA PHE A 83 4.70 5.33 -10.87
C PHE A 83 4.13 5.25 -9.45
N GLU A 84 2.82 5.27 -9.23
CA GLU A 84 2.23 5.12 -7.90
C GLU A 84 1.95 3.64 -7.61
N HIS A 85 2.98 2.97 -7.09
CA HIS A 85 3.00 1.52 -7.03
C HIS A 85 2.50 0.92 -5.71
N HIS A 86 2.30 1.72 -4.66
CA HIS A 86 1.91 1.20 -3.34
C HIS A 86 0.59 0.43 -3.38
N ILE A 87 -0.34 0.78 -4.31
CA ILE A 87 -1.60 0.05 -4.51
C ILE A 87 -1.40 -1.48 -4.61
N THR A 88 -0.30 -1.91 -5.23
CA THR A 88 0.02 -3.33 -5.37
C THR A 88 0.24 -4.00 -4.01
N ALA A 89 0.94 -3.34 -3.08
CA ALA A 89 1.13 -3.84 -1.73
C ALA A 89 -0.15 -3.73 -0.88
N ASP A 90 -0.94 -2.66 -1.07
CA ASP A 90 -2.19 -2.41 -0.36
C ASP A 90 -3.18 -3.56 -0.55
N ILE A 91 -3.26 -4.09 -1.78
CA ILE A 91 -4.11 -5.22 -2.12
C ILE A 91 -3.67 -6.50 -1.38
N ALA A 92 -2.38 -6.77 -1.29
CA ALA A 92 -1.88 -7.91 -0.54
C ALA A 92 -2.16 -7.80 0.97
N ILE A 93 -2.05 -6.57 1.52
CA ILE A 93 -2.41 -6.28 2.92
C ILE A 93 -3.92 -6.50 3.14
N ALA A 94 -4.76 -6.07 2.22
CA ALA A 94 -6.20 -6.29 2.28
C ALA A 94 -6.55 -7.78 2.22
N ALA A 95 -5.90 -8.56 1.35
CA ALA A 95 -6.06 -10.00 1.27
C ALA A 95 -5.67 -10.71 2.58
N TRP A 96 -4.56 -10.31 3.20
CA TRP A 96 -4.17 -10.81 4.51
C TRP A 96 -5.20 -10.46 5.59
N ASN A 97 -5.70 -9.23 5.60
CA ASN A 97 -6.73 -8.79 6.54
C ASN A 97 -8.03 -9.59 6.39
N TYR A 98 -8.42 -9.94 5.14
CA TYR A 98 -9.56 -10.83 4.91
C TYR A 98 -9.38 -12.18 5.59
N TYR A 99 -8.23 -12.80 5.39
CA TYR A 99 -7.93 -14.07 6.05
C TYR A 99 -7.95 -13.93 7.59
N CYS A 100 -7.34 -12.90 8.14
CA CYS A 100 -7.31 -12.68 9.60
C CYS A 100 -8.71 -12.55 10.20
N MET A 101 -9.66 -11.95 9.48
CA MET A 101 -11.03 -11.75 9.95
C MET A 101 -11.94 -12.94 9.69
N SER A 102 -11.80 -13.61 8.55
CA SER A 102 -12.67 -14.72 8.15
C SER A 102 -12.21 -16.06 8.69
N GLY A 103 -10.91 -16.25 8.90
CA GLY A 103 -10.29 -17.56 9.19
C GLY A 103 -10.41 -18.55 8.02
N ASP A 104 -10.80 -18.10 6.82
CA ASP A 104 -11.02 -18.97 5.67
C ASP A 104 -9.70 -19.48 5.08
N GLN A 105 -9.25 -20.63 5.60
CA GLN A 105 -8.02 -21.28 5.13
C GLN A 105 -8.12 -21.80 3.70
N ARG A 106 -9.33 -22.12 3.23
CA ARG A 106 -9.50 -22.57 1.86
C ARG A 106 -9.27 -21.43 0.90
N TRP A 107 -9.94 -20.30 1.13
CA TRP A 107 -9.73 -19.09 0.36
C TRP A 107 -8.26 -18.64 0.36
N LEU A 108 -7.62 -18.67 1.54
CA LEU A 108 -6.21 -18.30 1.64
C LEU A 108 -5.33 -19.16 0.71
N ARG A 109 -5.55 -20.47 0.66
CA ARG A 109 -4.75 -21.38 -0.18
C ARG A 109 -5.06 -21.24 -1.66
N GLU A 110 -6.33 -21.10 -2.02
CA GLU A 110 -6.78 -21.17 -3.41
C GLU A 110 -6.69 -19.80 -4.12
N GLU A 111 -6.81 -18.69 -3.38
CA GLU A 111 -6.93 -17.33 -3.95
C GLU A 111 -6.00 -16.32 -3.27
N GLY A 112 -6.08 -16.19 -1.94
CA GLY A 112 -5.39 -15.15 -1.19
C GLY A 112 -3.86 -15.25 -1.26
N PHE A 113 -3.29 -16.44 -0.99
CA PHE A 113 -1.85 -16.62 -1.03
C PHE A 113 -1.29 -16.52 -2.46
N PRO A 114 -1.89 -17.11 -3.51
CA PRO A 114 -1.44 -16.89 -4.88
C PRO A 114 -1.34 -15.41 -5.27
N LEU A 115 -2.32 -14.58 -4.89
CA LEU A 115 -2.27 -13.14 -5.10
C LEU A 115 -1.10 -12.51 -4.30
N MET A 116 -0.99 -12.80 -3.01
CA MET A 116 0.07 -12.26 -2.15
C MET A 116 1.47 -12.68 -2.61
N GLU A 117 1.62 -13.90 -3.13
CA GLU A 117 2.87 -14.41 -3.70
C GLU A 117 3.27 -13.61 -4.94
N LYS A 118 2.33 -13.37 -5.86
CA LYS A 118 2.59 -12.58 -7.08
C LYS A 118 2.92 -11.13 -6.78
N VAL A 119 2.27 -10.54 -5.78
CA VAL A 119 2.63 -9.20 -5.27
C VAL A 119 4.04 -9.21 -4.67
N ALA A 120 4.40 -10.22 -3.91
CA ALA A 120 5.75 -10.33 -3.34
C ALA A 120 6.83 -10.52 -4.43
N GLU A 121 6.55 -11.30 -5.48
CA GLU A 121 7.43 -11.44 -6.65
C GLU A 121 7.67 -10.09 -7.34
N PHE A 122 6.60 -9.29 -7.53
CA PHE A 122 6.73 -7.94 -8.09
C PHE A 122 7.69 -7.09 -7.25
N TRP A 123 7.49 -7.02 -5.94
CA TRP A 123 8.33 -6.19 -5.10
C TRP A 123 9.78 -6.68 -5.03
N VAL A 124 10.02 -7.99 -5.08
CA VAL A 124 11.39 -8.53 -5.17
C VAL A 124 12.08 -8.07 -6.45
N SER A 125 11.36 -8.02 -7.57
CA SER A 125 11.92 -7.56 -8.86
C SER A 125 12.02 -6.02 -8.95
N ARG A 126 11.24 -5.28 -8.15
CA ARG A 126 11.13 -3.81 -8.20
C ARG A 126 12.14 -3.09 -7.32
N VAL A 127 12.52 -3.68 -6.18
CA VAL A 127 13.48 -3.05 -5.26
C VAL A 127 14.91 -3.12 -5.78
N GLU A 128 15.69 -2.11 -5.45
CA GLU A 128 17.10 -2.02 -5.78
C GLU A 128 17.96 -2.26 -4.53
N LYS A 129 18.96 -3.12 -4.64
CA LYS A 129 19.93 -3.35 -3.56
C LYS A 129 21.02 -2.30 -3.60
N ASN A 130 21.25 -1.62 -2.48
CA ASN A 130 22.29 -0.61 -2.30
C ASN A 130 23.63 -1.25 -1.93
N ASP A 131 24.74 -0.52 -2.11
CA ASP A 131 26.11 -0.96 -1.76
C ASP A 131 26.28 -1.27 -0.26
N ASP A 132 25.51 -0.60 0.60
CA ASP A 132 25.50 -0.85 2.05
C ASP A 132 24.66 -2.08 2.46
N GLY A 133 24.07 -2.76 1.48
CA GLY A 133 23.24 -3.94 1.68
C GLY A 133 21.79 -3.65 2.10
N SER A 134 21.38 -2.40 2.18
CA SER A 134 19.98 -1.99 2.31
C SER A 134 19.26 -2.10 0.96
N TYR A 135 17.95 -1.87 0.96
CA TYR A 135 17.13 -1.81 -0.25
C TYR A 135 16.43 -0.47 -0.37
N SER A 136 16.22 -0.02 -1.60
CA SER A 136 15.50 1.20 -1.97
C SER A 136 14.45 0.93 -3.03
N ILE A 137 13.42 1.76 -3.04
CA ILE A 137 12.47 1.88 -4.16
C ILE A 137 12.60 3.30 -4.71
N ARG A 138 13.00 3.40 -5.98
CA ARG A 138 13.27 4.69 -6.62
C ARG A 138 12.17 5.08 -7.58
N ASN A 139 12.05 6.38 -7.83
CA ASN A 139 11.13 6.93 -8.82
C ASN A 139 9.69 6.45 -8.60
N VAL A 140 9.08 6.83 -7.51
CA VAL A 140 7.65 6.61 -7.24
C VAL A 140 6.93 7.94 -7.06
N VAL A 141 5.66 7.97 -7.45
CA VAL A 141 4.72 8.97 -6.98
C VAL A 141 4.34 8.58 -5.55
N CYS A 142 4.41 9.53 -4.64
CA CYS A 142 4.05 9.34 -3.24
C CYS A 142 2.52 9.28 -3.08
N ALA A 143 2.02 8.66 -2.00
CA ALA A 143 0.59 8.71 -1.69
C ALA A 143 0.07 10.15 -1.54
N ASP A 144 0.93 11.08 -1.20
CA ASP A 144 0.69 12.52 -1.23
C ASP A 144 0.30 13.04 -2.63
N GLU A 145 0.74 12.41 -3.72
CA GLU A 145 0.54 12.79 -5.13
C GLU A 145 1.03 14.21 -5.53
N TYR A 146 1.46 15.06 -4.58
CA TYR A 146 2.18 16.31 -4.88
C TYR A 146 3.67 16.06 -5.07
N ALA A 147 4.16 14.89 -4.69
CA ALA A 147 5.55 14.56 -4.68
C ALA A 147 5.88 13.28 -5.46
N GLU A 148 7.06 13.30 -6.05
CA GLU A 148 7.74 12.16 -6.64
C GLU A 148 9.10 12.04 -5.94
N GLY A 149 9.53 10.82 -5.63
CA GLY A 149 10.79 10.67 -4.92
C GLY A 149 11.29 9.23 -4.84
N ASP A 150 12.45 9.10 -4.22
CA ASP A 150 13.05 7.84 -3.85
C ASP A 150 12.69 7.51 -2.40
N ASP A 151 12.56 6.23 -2.10
CA ASP A 151 12.31 5.76 -0.73
C ASP A 151 11.14 6.45 -0.03
N ASN A 152 10.00 6.60 -0.74
CA ASN A 152 8.77 7.09 -0.11
C ASN A 152 8.39 6.21 1.07
N ALA A 153 8.16 6.84 2.22
CA ALA A 153 7.95 6.15 3.49
C ALA A 153 6.74 5.24 3.47
N PHE A 154 5.61 5.71 2.93
CA PHE A 154 4.40 4.90 2.85
C PHE A 154 4.54 3.75 1.86
N THR A 155 5.04 3.99 0.65
CA THR A 155 5.30 2.93 -0.33
C THR A 155 6.21 1.86 0.27
N ASN A 156 7.35 2.24 0.86
CA ASN A 156 8.27 1.29 1.47
C ASN A 156 7.64 0.57 2.67
N GLY A 157 6.83 1.28 3.45
CA GLY A 157 6.07 0.70 4.56
C GLY A 157 5.07 -0.36 4.12
N THR A 158 4.30 -0.11 3.06
CA THR A 158 3.35 -1.09 2.52
C THR A 158 4.06 -2.34 2.01
N VAL A 159 5.22 -2.18 1.35
CA VAL A 159 6.04 -3.30 0.88
C VAL A 159 6.57 -4.14 2.05
N ILE A 160 7.11 -3.50 3.09
CA ILE A 160 7.55 -4.20 4.31
C ILE A 160 6.40 -5.04 4.87
N ARG A 161 5.22 -4.45 5.00
CA ARG A 161 4.05 -5.13 5.54
C ARG A 161 3.57 -6.26 4.64
N ALA A 162 3.45 -6.03 3.33
CA ALA A 162 3.01 -7.04 2.37
C ALA A 162 3.93 -8.27 2.35
N LEU A 163 5.26 -8.07 2.34
CA LEU A 163 6.24 -9.15 2.37
C LEU A 163 6.20 -9.95 3.68
N GLN A 164 5.99 -9.28 4.82
CA GLN A 164 5.83 -9.93 6.12
C GLN A 164 4.56 -10.77 6.16
N ASP A 165 3.45 -10.25 5.64
CA ASP A 165 2.16 -10.93 5.65
C ASP A 165 2.13 -12.08 4.64
N ALA A 166 2.75 -11.93 3.45
CA ALA A 166 2.95 -13.02 2.50
C ALA A 166 3.78 -14.17 3.10
N ALA A 167 4.82 -13.86 3.87
CA ALA A 167 5.62 -14.89 4.55
C ALA A 167 4.82 -15.64 5.63
N LYS A 168 3.92 -14.97 6.35
CA LYS A 168 3.00 -15.61 7.30
C LYS A 168 1.98 -16.50 6.58
N ALA A 169 1.38 -15.98 5.49
CA ALA A 169 0.43 -16.70 4.65
C ALA A 169 1.05 -18.00 4.09
N ALA A 170 2.27 -17.92 3.54
CA ALA A 170 3.01 -19.10 3.08
C ALA A 170 3.12 -20.16 4.18
N SER A 171 3.50 -19.77 5.40
CA SER A 171 3.63 -20.69 6.53
C SER A 171 2.30 -21.37 6.89
N ILE A 172 1.19 -20.62 6.86
CA ILE A 172 -0.15 -21.17 7.13
C ILE A 172 -0.58 -22.15 6.01
N CYS A 173 -0.19 -21.85 4.78
CA CYS A 173 -0.41 -22.75 3.64
C CYS A 173 0.51 -24.00 3.66
N GLY A 174 1.44 -24.10 4.60
CA GLY A 174 2.41 -25.20 4.67
C GLY A 174 3.58 -25.05 3.71
N LEU A 175 3.79 -23.85 3.19
CA LEU A 175 4.85 -23.51 2.25
C LEU A 175 6.00 -22.77 2.94
N LYS A 176 7.18 -22.81 2.32
CA LYS A 176 8.34 -22.08 2.81
C LYS A 176 8.48 -20.76 2.03
N ALA A 177 8.30 -19.65 2.72
CA ALA A 177 8.54 -18.32 2.11
C ALA A 177 10.00 -18.17 1.67
N PRO A 178 10.26 -17.56 0.50
CA PRO A 178 11.59 -17.18 0.06
C PRO A 178 12.30 -16.29 1.11
N VAL A 179 13.59 -16.58 1.36
CA VAL A 179 14.38 -15.84 2.36
C VAL A 179 14.47 -14.35 2.02
N ILE A 180 14.49 -14.04 0.72
CA ILE A 180 14.60 -12.67 0.22
C ILE A 180 13.45 -11.77 0.68
N TRP A 181 12.22 -12.29 0.89
CA TRP A 181 11.10 -11.51 1.40
C TRP A 181 11.41 -10.91 2.79
N LYS A 182 11.98 -11.74 3.67
CA LYS A 182 12.37 -11.29 5.02
C LYS A 182 13.57 -10.36 4.98
N GLU A 183 14.52 -10.60 4.06
CA GLU A 183 15.69 -9.74 3.90
C GLU A 183 15.28 -8.34 3.45
N ILE A 184 14.45 -8.23 2.41
CA ILE A 184 13.95 -6.94 1.92
C ILE A 184 13.14 -6.24 3.02
N ALA A 185 12.16 -6.93 3.62
CA ALA A 185 11.32 -6.34 4.68
C ALA A 185 12.12 -5.81 5.88
N ALA A 186 13.28 -6.40 6.18
CA ALA A 186 14.14 -5.97 7.29
C ALA A 186 15.08 -4.82 6.92
N LYS A 187 15.36 -4.60 5.63
CA LYS A 187 16.41 -3.69 5.16
C LYS A 187 15.92 -2.61 4.18
N LEU A 188 14.64 -2.62 3.82
CA LEU A 188 14.05 -1.57 2.99
C LEU A 188 14.06 -0.26 3.78
N ARG A 189 14.53 0.81 3.15
CA ARG A 189 14.74 2.10 3.83
C ARG A 189 13.43 2.79 4.15
N ILE A 190 13.36 3.35 5.36
CA ILE A 190 12.37 4.38 5.75
C ILE A 190 13.17 5.60 6.16
N PRO A 191 13.16 6.68 5.37
CA PRO A 191 13.98 7.85 5.65
C PRO A 191 13.48 8.59 6.90
N LYS A 192 14.43 9.18 7.66
CA LYS A 192 14.13 9.96 8.87
C LYS A 192 15.00 11.20 8.94
N PHE A 193 14.44 12.28 9.47
CA PHE A 193 15.22 13.43 9.89
C PHE A 193 16.10 13.12 11.08
N GLU A 194 17.13 13.94 11.34
CA GLU A 194 18.03 13.78 12.50
C GLU A 194 17.29 13.78 13.84
N ASN A 195 16.16 14.48 13.95
CA ASN A 195 15.31 14.51 15.15
C ASN A 195 14.41 13.27 15.30
N GLY A 196 14.49 12.32 14.34
CA GLY A 196 13.76 11.07 14.33
C GLY A 196 12.35 11.13 13.76
N VAL A 197 11.90 12.28 13.24
CA VAL A 197 10.65 12.39 12.48
C VAL A 197 10.80 11.62 11.17
N THR A 198 9.78 10.88 10.77
CA THR A 198 9.77 10.16 9.50
C THR A 198 9.68 11.15 8.34
N MET A 199 10.63 11.06 7.39
CA MET A 199 10.56 11.82 6.14
C MET A 199 9.57 11.13 5.20
N GLU A 200 8.86 11.90 4.43
CA GLU A 200 7.93 11.38 3.44
C GLU A 200 8.66 10.59 2.33
N TYR A 201 9.77 11.12 1.85
CA TYR A 201 10.68 10.48 0.90
C TYR A 201 12.11 10.97 1.14
N ASP A 202 13.10 10.33 0.51
CA ASP A 202 14.49 10.76 0.66
C ASP A 202 14.70 12.17 0.08
N GLY A 203 15.19 13.08 0.92
CA GLY A 203 15.35 14.49 0.57
C GLY A 203 14.13 15.39 0.79
N TYR A 204 13.01 14.87 1.33
CA TYR A 204 11.88 15.70 1.75
C TYR A 204 12.34 16.74 2.78
N ASN A 205 11.93 17.99 2.59
CA ASN A 205 12.39 19.12 3.43
C ASN A 205 11.26 19.96 4.05
N GLY A 206 10.04 19.39 4.10
CA GLY A 206 8.92 20.01 4.80
C GLY A 206 7.94 20.80 3.93
N GLN A 207 7.84 20.48 2.68
CA GLN A 207 6.81 21.01 1.77
C GLN A 207 5.41 20.66 2.26
N VAL A 208 4.42 21.40 1.77
CA VAL A 208 3.00 21.07 1.93
C VAL A 208 2.72 19.77 1.19
N ILE A 209 1.98 18.87 1.83
CA ILE A 209 1.54 17.59 1.30
C ILE A 209 0.05 17.63 0.97
N LYS A 210 -0.38 16.96 -0.11
CA LYS A 210 -1.79 16.85 -0.50
C LYS A 210 -2.60 16.11 0.55
N GLN A 211 -2.04 15.03 1.07
CA GLN A 211 -2.68 14.11 1.99
C GLN A 211 -1.66 13.36 2.85
N ALA A 212 -2.14 12.65 3.88
CA ALA A 212 -1.30 11.83 4.75
C ALA A 212 -0.50 10.80 3.95
N ASP A 213 0.79 10.71 4.23
CA ASP A 213 1.74 9.74 3.67
C ASP A 213 2.53 9.08 4.82
N ALA A 214 3.60 9.68 5.32
CA ALA A 214 4.43 9.10 6.41
C ALA A 214 3.60 8.72 7.65
N ASN A 215 2.54 9.45 7.97
CA ASN A 215 1.62 9.12 9.06
C ASN A 215 0.92 7.76 8.87
N LEU A 216 0.79 7.28 7.62
CA LEU A 216 0.16 6.00 7.33
C LEU A 216 0.98 4.79 7.83
N LEU A 217 2.25 5.00 8.16
CA LEU A 217 3.07 3.99 8.86
C LEU A 217 2.54 3.67 10.25
N VAL A 218 1.85 4.61 10.90
CA VAL A 218 1.19 4.40 12.19
C VAL A 218 -0.17 3.71 12.00
N TYR A 219 -1.00 4.27 11.13
CA TYR A 219 -2.30 3.73 10.74
C TYR A 219 -2.52 3.98 9.25
N PRO A 220 -2.84 2.95 8.46
CA PRO A 220 -3.24 1.59 8.88
C PRO A 220 -2.10 0.58 9.04
N LEU A 221 -0.84 0.90 8.70
CA LEU A 221 0.23 -0.10 8.61
C LEU A 221 0.70 -0.67 9.96
N ASN A 222 0.58 0.09 11.04
CA ASN A 222 1.03 -0.30 12.39
C ASN A 222 2.52 -0.71 12.45
N LEU A 223 3.37 -0.02 11.69
CA LEU A 223 4.81 -0.17 11.68
C LEU A 223 5.49 0.73 12.71
N ILE A 224 4.94 1.92 12.95
CA ILE A 224 5.33 2.82 14.03
C ILE A 224 4.33 2.68 15.17
N THR A 225 4.78 2.20 16.33
CA THR A 225 3.91 1.89 17.47
C THR A 225 4.30 2.60 18.76
N ARG A 226 5.48 3.22 18.82
CA ARG A 226 5.96 3.93 20.00
C ARG A 226 5.27 5.30 20.10
N PRO A 227 4.60 5.63 21.24
CA PRO A 227 3.87 6.89 21.39
C PRO A 227 4.70 8.15 21.11
N GLU A 228 5.97 8.14 21.50
CA GLU A 228 6.87 9.27 21.27
C GLU A 228 7.20 9.50 19.78
N GLU A 229 7.29 8.42 18.97
CA GLU A 229 7.50 8.55 17.52
C GLU A 229 6.21 9.00 16.83
N ILE A 230 5.07 8.39 17.20
CA ILE A 230 3.74 8.78 16.69
C ILE A 230 3.50 10.28 16.93
N ARG A 231 3.77 10.76 18.15
CA ARG A 231 3.58 12.18 18.49
C ARG A 231 4.44 13.11 17.65
N LYS A 232 5.73 12.76 17.45
CA LYS A 232 6.63 13.56 16.62
C LYS A 232 6.15 13.67 15.17
N ASP A 233 5.73 12.57 14.57
CA ASP A 233 5.22 12.57 13.19
C ASP A 233 3.89 13.34 13.09
N LEU A 234 2.98 13.20 14.06
CA LEU A 234 1.74 13.97 14.11
C LEU A 234 2.00 15.47 14.19
N GLU A 235 2.77 15.92 15.18
CA GLU A 235 3.10 17.34 15.41
C GLU A 235 3.82 17.96 14.20
N TYR A 236 4.60 17.16 13.47
CA TYR A 236 5.31 17.64 12.29
C TYR A 236 4.40 17.81 11.08
N TYR A 237 3.49 16.84 10.81
CA TYR A 237 2.70 16.80 9.59
C TYR A 237 1.34 17.48 9.69
N GLU A 238 0.74 17.63 10.87
CA GLU A 238 -0.63 18.18 10.99
C GLU A 238 -0.79 19.60 10.38
N GLY A 239 0.27 20.40 10.45
CA GLY A 239 0.30 21.76 9.86
C GLY A 239 0.70 21.81 8.40
N LYS A 240 1.05 20.67 7.79
CA LYS A 240 1.57 20.61 6.41
C LYS A 240 0.56 20.04 5.42
N ILE A 241 -0.50 19.40 5.90
CA ILE A 241 -1.55 18.85 5.03
C ILE A 241 -2.33 20.02 4.39
N ASP A 242 -2.46 19.96 3.06
CA ASP A 242 -3.26 20.92 2.32
C ASP A 242 -4.72 20.86 2.78
N LYS A 243 -5.27 22.02 3.17
CA LYS A 243 -6.66 22.13 3.63
C LYS A 243 -7.68 21.85 2.52
N GLY A 244 -7.27 21.97 1.27
CA GLY A 244 -8.05 21.61 0.09
C GLY A 244 -7.89 20.14 -0.34
N GLY A 245 -7.02 19.38 0.33
CA GLY A 245 -6.77 17.98 0.08
C GLY A 245 -7.88 17.05 0.55
N PRO A 246 -7.72 15.72 0.34
CA PRO A 246 -8.71 14.73 0.73
C PRO A 246 -8.96 14.70 2.25
N ALA A 247 -10.23 14.67 2.64
CA ALA A 247 -10.66 14.70 4.05
C ALA A 247 -10.19 13.48 4.87
N MET A 248 -9.85 12.36 4.22
CA MET A 248 -9.37 11.14 4.88
C MET A 248 -8.13 11.38 5.75
N SER A 249 -7.25 12.32 5.37
CA SER A 249 -6.05 12.66 6.14
C SER A 249 -6.37 13.07 7.57
N PHE A 250 -7.37 13.92 7.76
CA PHE A 250 -7.77 14.36 9.11
C PHE A 250 -8.36 13.22 9.93
N SER A 251 -9.05 12.26 9.30
CA SER A 251 -9.54 11.06 9.97
C SER A 251 -8.38 10.17 10.45
N VAL A 252 -7.32 10.03 9.66
CA VAL A 252 -6.10 9.31 10.02
C VAL A 252 -5.42 9.97 11.23
N LEU A 253 -5.23 11.29 11.19
CA LEU A 253 -4.62 12.03 12.31
C LEU A 253 -5.46 11.90 13.58
N ALA A 254 -6.79 12.06 13.49
CA ALA A 254 -7.68 11.93 14.64
C ALA A 254 -7.58 10.53 15.28
N LEU A 255 -7.51 9.47 14.46
CA LEU A 255 -7.30 8.10 14.92
C LEU A 255 -5.97 7.93 15.68
N GLN A 256 -4.91 8.56 15.17
CA GLN A 256 -3.58 8.47 15.79
C GLN A 256 -3.54 9.24 17.11
N TYR A 257 -4.15 10.43 17.17
CA TYR A 257 -4.29 11.15 18.44
C TYR A 257 -5.10 10.36 19.48
N ALA A 258 -6.15 9.66 19.05
CA ALA A 258 -6.94 8.82 19.95
C ALA A 258 -6.18 7.58 20.48
N ARG A 259 -5.07 7.20 19.86
CA ARG A 259 -4.19 6.10 20.29
C ARG A 259 -3.08 6.54 21.24
N LEU A 260 -2.82 7.84 21.36
CA LEU A 260 -1.83 8.44 22.26
C LEU A 260 -2.38 8.69 23.66
#